data_10db88048482d8b89550ccfcd040f140
#
_entry.id   10db88048482d8b89550ccfcd040f140
#
_cell.length_a   1.000
_cell.length_b   1.000
_cell.length_c   1.000
_cell.angle_alpha   90.00
_cell.angle_beta   90.00
_cell.angle_gamma   90.00
#
_symmetry.space_group_name_H-M   'P 1'
#
loop_
_entity.id
_entity.type
_entity.pdbx_description
1 polymer ?
#
loop_
_entity_poly.entity_id
_entity_poly.type
_entity_poly.pdbx_seq_one_letter_code
_entity_poly.pdbx_strand_id
1 'polypeptide(L)'
;MDEDFEYKKICGFEINGIRFEVSSWQDALIQLCSYLYNIDGNKMLGFVDDPYFKRRKVSYFMKESVPRRNKIIPGTNLYVWVNNNANTLVRLMRDMLVRYLISPEAMTLYLRRDLSSLH
;
A
#
# COMPACT_ATOMS: atom_id res chain seq x y z
N MET A 1 16.67 0.16 -9.86
CA MET A 1 17.33 -0.55 -8.78
C MET A 1 16.37 -0.82 -7.64
N ASP A 2 16.39 -2.01 -7.13
CA ASP A 2 15.43 -2.42 -6.12
C ASP A 2 15.97 -2.17 -4.72
N GLU A 3 15.18 -1.47 -3.92
CA GLU A 3 15.47 -1.34 -2.51
C GLU A 3 14.93 -2.56 -1.78
N ASP A 4 15.61 -2.96 -0.73
CA ASP A 4 15.16 -4.04 0.12
C ASP A 4 14.62 -3.44 1.42
N PHE A 5 13.32 -3.63 1.65
CA PHE A 5 12.64 -3.13 2.84
C PHE A 5 12.47 -4.20 3.91
N GLU A 6 12.94 -5.40 3.64
CA GLU A 6 12.89 -6.48 4.62
C GLU A 6 13.64 -6.06 5.87
N TYR A 7 13.05 -6.32 7.04
CA TYR A 7 13.59 -5.93 8.35
C TYR A 7 13.63 -4.43 8.62
N LYS A 8 13.20 -3.59 7.68
CA LYS A 8 13.07 -2.17 7.93
C LYS A 8 11.66 -1.86 8.41
N LYS A 9 11.55 -0.85 9.26
CA LYS A 9 10.26 -0.41 9.80
C LYS A 9 9.93 0.96 9.24
N ILE A 10 8.70 1.12 8.79
CA ILE A 10 8.20 2.39 8.27
C ILE A 10 7.54 3.17 9.40
N CYS A 11 7.70 4.49 9.40
CA CYS A 11 6.99 5.37 10.34
C CYS A 11 6.12 6.41 9.64
N GLY A 12 6.22 6.54 8.33
CA GLY A 12 5.38 7.47 7.60
C GLY A 12 5.64 7.44 6.11
N PHE A 13 4.79 8.11 5.37
CA PHE A 13 5.05 8.39 3.96
C PHE A 13 4.46 9.75 3.61
N GLU A 14 4.92 10.31 2.51
CA GLU A 14 4.44 11.59 2.03
C GLU A 14 4.13 11.47 0.56
N ILE A 15 3.01 12.07 0.14
CA ILE A 15 2.62 12.12 -1.26
C ILE A 15 1.87 13.43 -1.49
N ASN A 16 2.20 14.11 -2.58
CA ASN A 16 1.57 15.39 -2.95
C ASN A 16 1.59 16.42 -1.81
N GLY A 17 2.67 16.44 -1.02
CA GLY A 17 2.82 17.37 0.08
C GLY A 17 2.08 16.99 1.35
N ILE A 18 1.42 15.83 1.37
CA ILE A 18 0.66 15.36 2.53
C ILE A 18 1.44 14.26 3.23
N ARG A 19 1.71 14.47 4.52
CA ARG A 19 2.41 13.49 5.36
C ARG A 19 1.42 12.57 6.05
N PHE A 20 1.67 11.28 5.99
CA PHE A 20 0.89 10.24 6.68
C PHE A 20 1.79 9.57 7.70
N GLU A 21 1.35 9.55 8.97
CA GLU A 21 2.03 8.81 10.03
C GLU A 21 1.45 7.40 10.04
N VAL A 22 2.33 6.41 10.03
CA VAL A 22 1.90 5.01 9.98
C VAL A 22 2.66 4.19 11.01
N SER A 23 2.06 3.07 11.42
CA SER A 23 2.64 2.19 12.44
C SER A 23 3.26 0.93 11.83
N SER A 24 2.98 0.63 10.58
CA SER A 24 3.45 -0.59 9.92
C SER A 24 3.32 -0.46 8.41
N TRP A 25 3.93 -1.40 7.69
CA TRP A 25 3.77 -1.47 6.24
C TRP A 25 2.33 -1.70 5.82
N GLN A 26 1.60 -2.53 6.59
CA GLN A 26 0.17 -2.76 6.31
C GLN A 26 -0.63 -1.48 6.50
N ASP A 27 -0.35 -0.75 7.58
CA ASP A 27 -1.01 0.53 7.84
C ASP A 27 -0.73 1.53 6.72
N ALA A 28 0.52 1.58 6.24
CA ALA A 28 0.89 2.45 5.12
C ALA A 28 0.08 2.11 3.87
N LEU A 29 -0.05 0.83 3.54
CA LEU A 29 -0.84 0.41 2.39
C LEU A 29 -2.30 0.83 2.53
N ILE A 30 -2.89 0.60 3.70
CA ILE A 30 -4.29 0.95 3.95
C ILE A 30 -4.51 2.45 3.84
N GLN A 31 -3.62 3.25 4.41
CA GLN A 31 -3.77 4.72 4.34
C GLN A 31 -3.58 5.24 2.92
N LEU A 32 -2.67 4.66 2.16
CA LEU A 32 -2.52 5.03 0.75
C LEU A 32 -3.78 4.67 -0.04
N CYS A 33 -4.32 3.47 0.19
CA CYS A 33 -5.56 3.06 -0.46
C CYS A 33 -6.69 4.04 -0.16
N SER A 34 -6.85 4.44 1.10
CA SER A 34 -7.88 5.38 1.50
C SER A 34 -7.70 6.73 0.81
N TYR A 35 -6.48 7.22 0.76
CA TYR A 35 -6.16 8.48 0.09
C TYR A 35 -6.52 8.42 -1.40
N LEU A 36 -6.10 7.37 -2.08
CA LEU A 36 -6.36 7.22 -3.52
C LEU A 36 -7.85 6.99 -3.80
N TYR A 37 -8.53 6.24 -2.94
CA TYR A 37 -9.97 6.03 -3.08
C TYR A 37 -10.73 7.35 -3.00
N ASN A 38 -10.30 8.25 -2.14
CA ASN A 38 -10.94 9.57 -2.03
C ASN A 38 -10.68 10.44 -3.26
N ILE A 39 -9.61 10.19 -3.99
CA ILE A 39 -9.35 10.89 -5.26
C ILE A 39 -10.27 10.34 -6.35
N ASP A 40 -10.33 9.03 -6.50
CA ASP A 40 -11.15 8.36 -7.52
C ASP A 40 -11.47 6.95 -7.07
N GLY A 41 -12.61 6.80 -6.40
CA GLY A 41 -13.01 5.49 -5.86
C GLY A 41 -13.38 4.50 -6.95
N ASN A 42 -13.96 4.95 -8.05
CA ASN A 42 -14.34 4.04 -9.14
C ASN A 42 -13.10 3.40 -9.77
N LYS A 43 -12.01 4.15 -9.87
CA LYS A 43 -10.76 3.60 -10.38
C LYS A 43 -10.28 2.45 -9.51
N MET A 44 -10.33 2.61 -8.19
CA MET A 44 -9.89 1.55 -7.27
C MET A 44 -10.84 0.35 -7.27
N LEU A 45 -12.14 0.58 -7.40
CA LEU A 45 -13.09 -0.52 -7.53
C LEU A 45 -12.77 -1.38 -8.76
N GLY A 46 -12.28 -0.78 -9.83
CA GLY A 46 -11.85 -1.50 -11.02
C GLY A 46 -10.64 -2.41 -10.79
N PHE A 47 -9.86 -2.17 -9.74
CA PHE A 47 -8.69 -3.00 -9.44
C PHE A 47 -9.06 -4.45 -9.13
N VAL A 48 -10.30 -4.69 -8.68
CA VAL A 48 -10.76 -6.05 -8.37
C VAL A 48 -10.63 -6.98 -9.58
N ASP A 49 -10.92 -6.46 -10.76
CA ASP A 49 -10.90 -7.24 -11.99
C ASP A 49 -9.67 -6.95 -12.87
N ASP A 50 -8.79 -6.08 -12.43
CA ASP A 50 -7.63 -5.67 -13.22
C ASP A 50 -6.54 -6.74 -13.13
N PRO A 51 -6.13 -7.36 -14.27
CA PRO A 51 -5.07 -8.37 -14.25
C PRO A 51 -3.76 -7.87 -13.67
N TYR A 52 -3.52 -6.57 -13.75
CA TYR A 52 -2.32 -5.93 -13.21
C TYR A 52 -2.17 -6.16 -11.70
N PHE A 53 -3.32 -6.29 -10.98
CA PHE A 53 -3.34 -6.50 -9.54
C PHE A 53 -3.65 -7.93 -9.15
N LYS A 54 -3.47 -8.87 -10.06
CA LYS A 54 -3.65 -10.29 -9.76
C LYS A 54 -2.31 -10.97 -9.62
N ARG A 55 -2.23 -11.84 -8.62
CA ARG A 55 -1.11 -12.76 -8.47
C ARG A 55 -1.66 -14.15 -8.63
N ARG A 56 -1.24 -14.85 -9.70
CA ARG A 56 -1.82 -16.14 -10.08
C ARG A 56 -3.32 -15.97 -10.33
N LYS A 57 -4.17 -16.60 -9.50
CA LYS A 57 -5.62 -16.53 -9.65
C LYS A 57 -6.28 -15.61 -8.61
N VAL A 58 -5.49 -14.92 -7.79
CA VAL A 58 -6.01 -14.15 -6.68
C VAL A 58 -5.70 -12.67 -6.89
N SER A 59 -6.73 -11.84 -6.79
CA SER A 59 -6.56 -10.39 -6.86
C SER A 59 -6.08 -9.84 -5.52
N TYR A 60 -5.26 -8.81 -5.56
CA TYR A 60 -4.92 -8.06 -4.35
C TYR A 60 -6.12 -7.28 -3.81
N PHE A 61 -7.13 -7.00 -4.63
CA PHE A 61 -8.32 -6.25 -4.24
C PHE A 61 -9.54 -7.13 -4.37
N MET A 62 -10.38 -7.16 -3.33
CA MET A 62 -11.56 -8.02 -3.26
C MET A 62 -12.70 -7.29 -2.59
N LYS A 63 -13.92 -7.73 -2.87
CA LYS A 63 -15.11 -7.22 -2.20
C LYS A 63 -15.52 -8.06 -1.00
N GLU A 64 -14.72 -9.06 -0.66
CA GLU A 64 -15.01 -10.00 0.42
C GLU A 64 -13.85 -10.06 1.39
N SER A 65 -14.18 -10.20 2.68
CA SER A 65 -13.18 -10.40 3.70
C SER A 65 -12.62 -11.82 3.64
N VAL A 66 -11.29 -11.93 3.63
CA VAL A 66 -10.59 -13.20 3.80
C VAL A 66 -9.73 -13.04 5.05
N PRO A 67 -10.13 -13.65 6.18
CA PRO A 67 -9.40 -13.47 7.44
C PRO A 67 -7.92 -13.72 7.30
N ARG A 68 -7.11 -12.87 7.94
CA ARG A 68 -5.64 -12.90 7.93
C ARG A 68 -5.00 -12.57 6.59
N ARG A 69 -5.77 -12.43 5.52
CA ARG A 69 -5.23 -12.07 4.21
C ARG A 69 -5.43 -10.61 3.89
N ASN A 70 -6.68 -10.15 3.99
CA ASN A 70 -6.99 -8.79 3.61
C ASN A 70 -7.64 -8.01 4.74
N LYS A 71 -7.67 -6.70 4.56
CA LYS A 71 -8.34 -5.77 5.46
C LYS A 71 -9.16 -4.80 4.65
N ILE A 72 -10.24 -4.31 5.25
CA ILE A 72 -11.10 -3.33 4.62
C ILE A 72 -10.38 -1.97 4.52
N ILE A 73 -10.57 -1.30 3.39
CA ILE A 73 -10.15 0.08 3.24
C ILE A 73 -11.22 0.94 3.90
N PRO A 74 -10.84 1.80 4.89
CA PRO A 74 -11.83 2.57 5.66
C PRO A 74 -12.79 3.35 4.78
N GLY A 75 -14.08 3.31 5.13
CA GLY A 75 -15.11 4.02 4.40
C GLY A 75 -15.56 3.37 3.11
N THR A 76 -15.13 2.14 2.85
CA THR A 76 -15.47 1.40 1.63
C THR A 76 -15.91 0.00 1.96
N ASN A 77 -16.36 -0.74 0.95
CA ASN A 77 -16.56 -2.19 1.05
C ASN A 77 -15.55 -2.94 0.18
N LEU A 78 -14.38 -2.33 0.01
CA LEU A 78 -13.27 -2.91 -0.75
C LEU A 78 -12.17 -3.35 0.21
N TYR A 79 -11.64 -4.54 -0.01
CA TYR A 79 -10.58 -5.13 0.81
C TYR A 79 -9.29 -5.22 0.01
N VAL A 80 -8.17 -5.02 0.68
CA VAL A 80 -6.85 -5.12 0.04
C VAL A 80 -6.00 -6.15 0.78
N TRP A 81 -5.25 -6.94 0.03
CA TRP A 81 -4.39 -7.99 0.56
C TRP A 81 -3.22 -7.36 1.31
N VAL A 82 -3.18 -7.55 2.63
CA VAL A 82 -2.15 -6.95 3.50
C VAL A 82 -1.15 -7.97 4.03
N ASN A 83 -1.47 -9.26 3.98
CA ASN A 83 -0.59 -10.29 4.52
C ASN A 83 0.51 -10.63 3.52
N ASN A 84 1.47 -9.73 3.41
CA ASN A 84 2.61 -9.85 2.51
C ASN A 84 3.84 -9.23 3.19
N ASN A 85 5.02 -9.56 2.66
CA ASN A 85 6.25 -8.93 3.16
C ASN A 85 6.32 -7.46 2.71
N ALA A 86 7.23 -6.71 3.32
CA ALA A 86 7.36 -5.28 3.07
C ALA A 86 7.63 -4.98 1.59
N ASN A 87 8.49 -5.76 0.96
CA ASN A 87 8.84 -5.51 -0.44
C ASN A 87 7.62 -5.66 -1.36
N THR A 88 6.77 -6.65 -1.11
CA THR A 88 5.54 -6.84 -1.88
C THR A 88 4.57 -5.69 -1.64
N LEU A 89 4.43 -5.24 -0.38
CA LEU A 89 3.53 -4.13 -0.07
C LEU A 89 3.99 -2.83 -0.72
N VAL A 90 5.30 -2.56 -0.71
CA VAL A 90 5.83 -1.36 -1.37
C VAL A 90 5.60 -1.43 -2.88
N ARG A 91 5.81 -2.59 -3.49
CA ARG A 91 5.55 -2.76 -4.91
C ARG A 91 4.09 -2.49 -5.22
N LEU A 92 3.17 -3.02 -4.40
CA LEU A 92 1.75 -2.79 -4.60
C LEU A 92 1.40 -1.31 -4.49
N MET A 93 1.99 -0.60 -3.51
CA MET A 93 1.78 0.83 -3.37
C MET A 93 2.23 1.58 -4.62
N ARG A 94 3.40 1.26 -5.15
CA ARG A 94 3.92 1.88 -6.36
C ARG A 94 3.04 1.57 -7.57
N ASP A 95 2.57 0.34 -7.69
CA ASP A 95 1.69 -0.07 -8.79
C ASP A 95 0.38 0.69 -8.76
N MET A 96 -0.18 0.92 -7.57
CA MET A 96 -1.40 1.72 -7.43
C MET A 96 -1.17 3.15 -7.90
N LEU A 97 -0.03 3.75 -7.54
CA LEU A 97 0.29 5.11 -7.99
C LEU A 97 0.35 5.19 -9.51
N VAL A 98 0.99 4.21 -10.14
CA VAL A 98 1.07 4.16 -11.61
C VAL A 98 -0.34 4.15 -12.21
N ARG A 99 -1.24 3.36 -11.67
CA ARG A 99 -2.62 3.29 -12.16
C ARG A 99 -3.39 4.59 -11.93
N TYR A 100 -2.98 5.38 -10.94
CA TYR A 100 -3.58 6.70 -10.68
C TYR A 100 -2.86 7.82 -11.44
N LEU A 101 -1.92 7.46 -12.34
CA LEU A 101 -1.13 8.42 -13.11
C LEU A 101 -0.30 9.34 -12.22
N ILE A 102 0.14 8.81 -11.09
CA ILE A 102 1.04 9.49 -10.16
C ILE A 102 2.38 8.79 -10.25
N SER A 103 3.45 9.55 -10.46
CA SER A 103 4.79 8.97 -10.47
C SER A 103 5.08 8.34 -9.11
N PRO A 104 5.55 7.08 -9.06
CA PRO A 104 5.96 6.48 -7.78
C PRO A 104 7.02 7.29 -7.04
N GLU A 105 7.83 8.07 -7.78
CA GLU A 105 8.84 8.91 -7.18
C GLU A 105 8.26 10.11 -6.43
N ALA A 106 6.97 10.42 -6.64
CA ALA A 106 6.30 11.46 -5.89
C ALA A 106 5.98 11.02 -4.45
N MET A 107 6.14 9.73 -4.15
CA MET A 107 5.94 9.20 -2.80
C MET A 107 7.29 9.03 -2.12
N THR A 108 7.41 9.60 -0.92
CA THR A 108 8.59 9.43 -0.07
C THR A 108 8.22 8.54 1.11
N LEU A 109 9.05 7.53 1.36
CA LEU A 109 8.87 6.64 2.50
C LEU A 109 9.81 7.08 3.61
N TYR A 110 9.29 7.14 4.84
CA TYR A 110 10.08 7.49 6.03
C TYR A 110 10.25 6.26 6.88
N LEU A 111 11.49 5.80 7.01
CA LEU A 111 11.82 4.58 7.75
C LEU A 111 12.22 4.93 9.17
N ARG A 112 11.84 4.06 10.10
CA ARG A 112 12.26 4.23 11.49
C ARG A 112 13.76 3.98 11.61
N ARG A 113 14.40 4.83 12.38
CA ARG A 113 15.80 4.63 12.70
C ARG A 113 15.92 3.50 13.70
N ASP A 114 16.81 2.57 13.42
CA ASP A 114 17.15 1.54 14.38
C ASP A 114 18.19 2.09 15.33
N LEU A 115 17.76 2.45 16.54
CA LEU A 115 18.66 3.04 17.53
C LEU A 115 19.67 2.06 18.07
N SER A 116 19.38 0.77 17.98
CA SER A 116 20.33 -0.23 18.46
C SER A 116 21.61 -0.27 17.63
N SER A 117 21.55 0.19 16.41
CA SER A 117 22.72 0.24 15.52
C SER A 117 23.70 1.36 15.87
N LEU A 118 23.35 2.21 16.81
CA LEU A 118 24.20 3.34 17.21
C LEU A 118 25.22 2.98 18.27
N HIS A 119 25.27 1.76 18.69
CA HIS A 119 26.20 1.30 19.74
C HIS A 119 27.47 0.71 19.19
#